data_840379af5eba7e9f19d48efcf813bd81
#
_entry.id   840379af5eba7e9f19d48efcf813bd81
#
_cell.length_a   1.000
_cell.length_b   1.000
_cell.length_c   1.000
_cell.angle_alpha   90.00
_cell.angle_beta   90.00
_cell.angle_gamma   90.00
#
_symmetry.space_group_name_H-M   'P 1'
#
loop_
_entity.id
_entity.type
_entity.pdbx_description
1 polymer ?
#
loop_
_entity_poly.entity_id
_entity_poly.type
_entity_poly.pdbx_seq_one_letter_code
_entity_poly.pdbx_strand_id
1 'polypeptide(L)'
;MQEPVITVGILSGKEIGFSFPKEFISSDGIAICGIQQAVYRKGKICWQEKEYDELSFTPQQDTSSFFELQDVTIGINFHWERKEVQRFKGELKIIVEDDRLTAINIIPIEDYLTSVISSEMSATASLELLKAHAVISRSWLLNKLKVANGKLKVIMHPDNTANFELSTLPSQLIKWYDHEAHKNFDVCADDHCQRYQGITRASTPQAIEAVFATRGEVLMYEGEICDARFSKCCGGAFEEFQNCWENVKH
;
A
#
# COMPACT_ATOMS: atom_id res chain seq x y z
N MET A 1 -6.17 -11.54 18.41
CA MET A 1 -6.46 -10.25 17.79
C MET A 1 -6.51 -10.48 16.29
N GLN A 2 -7.51 -10.00 15.59
CA GLN A 2 -7.59 -10.13 14.14
C GLN A 2 -6.66 -9.09 13.51
N GLU A 3 -5.87 -9.50 12.51
CA GLU A 3 -5.00 -8.62 11.75
C GLU A 3 -5.84 -7.61 10.96
N PRO A 4 -5.46 -6.32 10.93
CA PRO A 4 -6.13 -5.33 10.10
C PRO A 4 -6.04 -5.66 8.62
N VAL A 5 -7.12 -5.37 7.90
CA VAL A 5 -7.19 -5.49 6.44
C VAL A 5 -7.26 -4.09 5.86
N ILE A 6 -6.59 -3.85 4.75
CA ILE A 6 -6.54 -2.56 4.06
C ILE A 6 -6.98 -2.68 2.61
N THR A 7 -7.34 -1.54 2.03
CA THR A 7 -7.73 -1.40 0.63
C THR A 7 -6.69 -0.61 -0.15
N VAL A 8 -6.18 -1.19 -1.22
CA VAL A 8 -5.11 -0.61 -2.05
C VAL A 8 -5.60 -0.38 -3.47
N GLY A 9 -5.72 0.88 -3.90
CA GLY A 9 -6.03 1.24 -5.28
C GLY A 9 -4.84 0.93 -6.19
N ILE A 10 -5.05 0.11 -7.22
CA ILE A 10 -3.96 -0.39 -8.08
C ILE A 10 -3.94 0.32 -9.43
N LEU A 11 -5.06 0.34 -10.13
CA LEU A 11 -5.14 0.98 -11.44
C LEU A 11 -6.54 1.50 -11.70
N SER A 12 -6.64 2.54 -12.56
CA SER A 12 -7.92 3.08 -13.02
C SER A 12 -7.95 3.14 -14.54
N GLY A 13 -9.10 2.79 -15.13
CA GLY A 13 -9.29 2.81 -16.58
C GLY A 13 -10.74 2.66 -16.99
N LYS A 14 -11.03 2.88 -18.28
CA LYS A 14 -12.37 2.59 -18.85
C LYS A 14 -12.63 1.10 -18.94
N GLU A 15 -11.58 0.32 -19.01
CA GLU A 15 -11.58 -1.14 -19.04
C GLU A 15 -10.51 -1.65 -18.09
N ILE A 16 -10.80 -2.76 -17.41
CA ILE A 16 -9.86 -3.46 -16.53
C ILE A 16 -9.85 -4.93 -16.91
N GLY A 17 -8.69 -5.40 -17.38
CA GLY A 17 -8.41 -6.81 -17.63
C GLY A 17 -7.83 -7.46 -16.37
N PHE A 18 -8.36 -8.61 -16.00
CA PHE A 18 -7.88 -9.37 -14.84
C PHE A 18 -7.98 -10.87 -15.09
N SER A 19 -7.29 -11.67 -14.30
CA SER A 19 -7.38 -13.13 -14.39
C SER A 19 -7.27 -13.81 -13.04
N PHE A 20 -7.91 -14.96 -12.93
CA PHE A 20 -7.88 -15.83 -11.77
C PHE A 20 -7.27 -17.19 -12.18
N PRO A 21 -6.01 -17.49 -11.83
CA PRO A 21 -5.40 -18.79 -12.11
C PRO A 21 -6.09 -19.95 -11.36
N LYS A 22 -6.70 -19.64 -10.20
CA LYS A 22 -7.54 -20.52 -9.41
C LYS A 22 -8.93 -19.91 -9.23
N GLU A 23 -9.87 -20.69 -8.72
CA GLU A 23 -11.24 -20.23 -8.53
C GLU A 23 -11.38 -19.11 -7.50
N PHE A 24 -12.12 -18.07 -7.89
CA PHE A 24 -12.62 -16.99 -7.05
C PHE A 24 -14.13 -16.96 -7.09
N ILE A 25 -14.75 -16.44 -6.05
CA ILE A 25 -16.20 -16.27 -5.97
C ILE A 25 -16.51 -14.77 -6.11
N SER A 26 -17.36 -14.43 -7.08
CA SER A 26 -17.85 -13.07 -7.27
C SER A 26 -18.87 -12.68 -6.21
N SER A 27 -19.13 -11.38 -6.06
CA SER A 27 -20.12 -10.85 -5.10
C SER A 27 -21.55 -11.37 -5.29
N ASP A 28 -21.89 -11.88 -6.49
CA ASP A 28 -23.18 -12.53 -6.77
C ASP A 28 -23.11 -14.08 -6.66
N GLY A 29 -22.03 -14.62 -6.08
CA GLY A 29 -21.88 -16.05 -5.75
C GLY A 29 -21.45 -16.92 -6.92
N ILE A 30 -20.98 -16.34 -8.04
CA ILE A 30 -20.54 -17.10 -9.20
C ILE A 30 -19.09 -17.49 -9.04
N ALA A 31 -18.77 -18.78 -9.19
CA ALA A 31 -17.41 -19.29 -9.24
C ALA A 31 -16.77 -18.96 -10.58
N ILE A 32 -15.60 -18.31 -10.56
CA ILE A 32 -14.91 -17.78 -11.73
C ILE A 32 -13.44 -18.16 -11.72
N CYS A 33 -12.92 -18.53 -12.87
CA CYS A 33 -11.49 -18.66 -13.15
C CYS A 33 -11.16 -18.16 -14.56
N GLY A 34 -9.87 -18.03 -14.87
CA GLY A 34 -9.38 -17.58 -16.17
C GLY A 34 -9.46 -16.08 -16.39
N ILE A 35 -9.35 -15.67 -17.64
CA ILE A 35 -9.28 -14.26 -18.07
C ILE A 35 -10.66 -13.63 -18.04
N GLN A 36 -10.73 -12.43 -17.47
CA GLN A 36 -11.93 -11.63 -17.32
C GLN A 36 -11.67 -10.19 -17.78
N GLN A 37 -12.74 -9.47 -18.10
CA GLN A 37 -12.69 -8.05 -18.42
C GLN A 37 -13.93 -7.34 -17.88
N ALA A 38 -13.75 -6.25 -17.18
CA ALA A 38 -14.80 -5.33 -16.78
C ALA A 38 -14.68 -4.03 -17.58
N VAL A 39 -15.82 -3.45 -17.98
CA VAL A 39 -15.88 -2.24 -18.80
C VAL A 39 -16.78 -1.20 -18.12
N TYR A 40 -16.32 0.05 -18.07
CA TYR A 40 -17.15 1.16 -17.63
C TYR A 40 -18.19 1.53 -18.71
N ARG A 41 -19.47 1.58 -18.32
CA ARG A 41 -20.55 2.10 -19.16
C ARG A 41 -21.56 2.90 -18.35
N LYS A 42 -21.74 4.17 -18.67
CA LYS A 42 -22.81 5.04 -18.11
C LYS A 42 -22.90 4.99 -16.57
N GLY A 43 -21.78 5.04 -15.87
CA GLY A 43 -21.76 5.02 -14.40
C GLY A 43 -21.83 3.63 -13.78
N LYS A 44 -21.75 2.55 -14.57
CA LYS A 44 -21.80 1.16 -14.10
C LYS A 44 -20.57 0.36 -14.53
N ILE A 45 -20.34 -0.72 -13.82
CA ILE A 45 -19.40 -1.78 -14.16
C ILE A 45 -20.15 -2.81 -14.98
N CYS A 46 -19.79 -2.98 -16.24
CA CYS A 46 -20.34 -4.05 -17.09
C CYS A 46 -19.39 -5.24 -17.06
N TRP A 47 -19.86 -6.38 -16.58
CA TRP A 47 -19.14 -7.64 -16.53
C TRP A 47 -20.11 -8.81 -16.83
N GLN A 48 -19.72 -9.73 -17.71
CA GLN A 48 -20.55 -10.88 -18.12
C GLN A 48 -22.02 -10.51 -18.44
N GLU A 49 -22.20 -9.47 -19.26
CA GLU A 49 -23.52 -8.97 -19.69
C GLU A 49 -24.42 -8.41 -18.57
N LYS A 50 -23.90 -8.28 -17.34
CA LYS A 50 -24.60 -7.67 -16.21
C LYS A 50 -23.96 -6.34 -15.83
N GLU A 51 -24.74 -5.51 -15.15
CA GLU A 51 -24.33 -4.19 -14.65
C GLU A 51 -24.26 -4.20 -13.11
N TYR A 52 -23.18 -3.60 -12.57
CA TYR A 52 -22.92 -3.54 -11.15
C TYR A 52 -22.54 -2.11 -10.72
N ASP A 53 -22.87 -1.74 -9.50
CA ASP A 53 -22.36 -0.53 -8.86
C ASP A 53 -20.97 -0.80 -8.24
N GLU A 54 -20.80 -1.99 -7.73
CA GLU A 54 -19.59 -2.51 -7.14
C GLU A 54 -19.47 -4.01 -7.46
N LEU A 55 -18.28 -4.49 -7.75
CA LEU A 55 -18.01 -5.89 -8.07
C LEU A 55 -16.80 -6.36 -7.27
N SER A 56 -16.94 -7.46 -6.54
CA SER A 56 -15.86 -8.03 -5.76
C SER A 56 -15.69 -9.53 -6.03
N PHE A 57 -14.45 -10.00 -5.82
CA PHE A 57 -14.03 -11.38 -6.01
C PHE A 57 -13.18 -11.82 -4.83
N THR A 58 -13.61 -12.86 -4.17
CA THR A 58 -12.94 -13.43 -2.99
C THR A 58 -12.33 -14.78 -3.35
N PRO A 59 -11.08 -15.08 -2.95
CA PRO A 59 -10.48 -16.39 -3.21
C PRO A 59 -11.21 -17.49 -2.46
N GLN A 60 -11.43 -18.63 -3.12
CA GLN A 60 -12.03 -19.80 -2.49
C GLN A 60 -10.99 -20.55 -1.66
N GLN A 61 -11.02 -20.38 -0.34
CA GLN A 61 -10.34 -21.15 0.72
C GLN A 61 -8.83 -21.48 0.57
N ASP A 62 -8.13 -21.04 -0.46
CA ASP A 62 -6.71 -21.32 -0.66
C ASP A 62 -5.86 -20.06 -0.42
N THR A 63 -5.06 -20.07 0.66
CA THR A 63 -4.12 -18.98 0.99
C THR A 63 -3.06 -18.75 -0.09
N SER A 64 -2.88 -19.67 -1.03
CA SER A 64 -1.99 -19.55 -2.17
C SER A 64 -2.65 -18.93 -3.40
N SER A 65 -3.96 -18.67 -3.37
CA SER A 65 -4.70 -18.04 -4.48
C SER A 65 -4.25 -16.60 -4.66
N PHE A 66 -4.18 -16.19 -5.92
CA PHE A 66 -3.89 -14.83 -6.32
C PHE A 66 -4.67 -14.48 -7.57
N PHE A 67 -4.82 -13.19 -7.82
CA PHE A 67 -5.34 -12.68 -9.09
C PHE A 67 -4.26 -11.87 -9.81
N GLU A 68 -4.43 -11.71 -11.11
CA GLU A 68 -3.57 -10.89 -11.96
C GLU A 68 -4.37 -9.70 -12.49
N LEU A 69 -3.73 -8.53 -12.52
CA LEU A 69 -4.23 -7.36 -13.23
C LEU A 69 -3.34 -7.11 -14.45
N GLN A 70 -3.99 -6.84 -15.58
CA GLN A 70 -3.31 -6.52 -16.83
C GLN A 70 -3.02 -5.02 -16.90
N ASP A 71 -1.99 -4.65 -17.67
CA ASP A 71 -1.66 -3.26 -17.99
C ASP A 71 -1.49 -2.33 -16.77
N VAL A 72 -1.04 -2.86 -15.64
CA VAL A 72 -0.72 -2.03 -14.48
C VAL A 72 0.44 -1.11 -14.83
N THR A 73 0.19 0.21 -14.80
CA THR A 73 1.22 1.21 -15.08
C THR A 73 2.08 1.41 -13.85
N ILE A 74 3.39 1.30 -14.01
CA ILE A 74 4.38 1.58 -12.97
C ILE A 74 5.31 2.71 -13.42
N GLY A 75 5.74 3.55 -12.46
CA GLY A 75 6.56 4.72 -12.74
C GLY A 75 5.79 5.80 -13.49
N ILE A 76 4.57 6.08 -13.05
CA ILE A 76 3.69 7.08 -13.66
C ILE A 76 4.41 8.42 -13.78
N ASN A 77 4.45 9.00 -14.98
CA ASN A 77 5.13 10.23 -15.34
C ASN A 77 6.67 10.21 -15.26
N PHE A 78 7.30 9.06 -15.06
CA PHE A 78 8.75 8.89 -15.13
C PHE A 78 9.18 8.39 -16.51
N HIS A 79 10.44 8.65 -16.89
CA HIS A 79 11.02 8.19 -18.17
C HIS A 79 11.10 6.66 -18.31
N TRP A 80 10.89 5.91 -17.22
CA TRP A 80 10.85 4.45 -17.15
C TRP A 80 9.44 3.90 -16.99
N GLU A 81 8.42 4.73 -17.19
CA GLU A 81 7.01 4.30 -17.18
C GLU A 81 6.80 3.12 -18.14
N ARG A 82 6.15 2.09 -17.65
CA ARG A 82 5.77 0.92 -18.42
C ARG A 82 4.54 0.25 -17.86
N LYS A 83 3.91 -0.59 -18.68
CA LYS A 83 2.81 -1.44 -18.28
C LYS A 83 3.31 -2.87 -18.08
N GLU A 84 2.79 -3.52 -17.06
CA GLU A 84 3.10 -4.93 -16.79
C GLU A 84 1.90 -5.65 -16.18
N VAL A 85 1.92 -6.98 -16.23
CA VAL A 85 0.98 -7.82 -15.50
C VAL A 85 1.46 -7.92 -14.07
N GLN A 86 0.59 -7.58 -13.11
CA GLN A 86 0.90 -7.71 -11.69
C GLN A 86 0.00 -8.71 -10.99
N ARG A 87 0.55 -9.38 -9.97
CA ARG A 87 -0.09 -10.45 -9.19
C ARG A 87 -0.33 -10.01 -7.76
N PHE A 88 -1.53 -10.30 -7.26
CA PHE A 88 -1.96 -9.86 -5.93
C PHE A 88 -2.64 -10.99 -5.17
N LYS A 89 -2.30 -11.15 -3.89
CA LYS A 89 -3.07 -11.98 -2.95
C LYS A 89 -4.30 -11.23 -2.46
N GLY A 90 -5.18 -11.94 -1.74
CA GLY A 90 -6.39 -11.35 -1.15
C GLY A 90 -7.52 -11.20 -2.16
N GLU A 91 -8.38 -10.20 -1.95
CA GLU A 91 -9.58 -9.99 -2.75
C GLU A 91 -9.36 -8.90 -3.79
N LEU A 92 -10.06 -9.03 -4.92
CA LEU A 92 -10.18 -7.98 -5.93
C LEU A 92 -11.55 -7.33 -5.80
N LYS A 93 -11.56 -5.99 -5.69
CA LYS A 93 -12.77 -5.17 -5.75
C LYS A 93 -12.64 -4.18 -6.90
N ILE A 94 -13.72 -3.98 -7.64
CA ILE A 94 -13.80 -2.99 -8.72
C ILE A 94 -14.93 -2.03 -8.37
N ILE A 95 -14.65 -0.73 -8.43
CA ILE A 95 -15.62 0.35 -8.20
C ILE A 95 -15.65 1.30 -9.38
N VAL A 96 -16.66 2.16 -9.42
CA VAL A 96 -16.71 3.33 -10.31
C VAL A 96 -16.23 4.55 -9.54
N GLU A 97 -15.26 5.26 -10.10
CA GLU A 97 -14.70 6.50 -9.59
C GLU A 97 -14.33 7.42 -10.77
N ASP A 98 -14.73 8.69 -10.74
CA ASP A 98 -14.42 9.70 -11.77
C ASP A 98 -14.64 9.22 -13.22
N ASP A 99 -15.82 8.64 -13.47
CA ASP A 99 -16.19 8.09 -14.77
C ASP A 99 -15.26 6.99 -15.30
N ARG A 100 -14.60 6.24 -14.43
CA ARG A 100 -13.71 5.12 -14.71
C ARG A 100 -13.96 3.97 -13.76
N LEU A 101 -13.39 2.83 -14.05
CA LEU A 101 -13.25 1.73 -13.10
C LEU A 101 -11.96 1.90 -12.32
N THR A 102 -11.99 1.61 -11.03
CA THR A 102 -10.79 1.49 -10.19
C THR A 102 -10.72 0.09 -9.60
N ALA A 103 -9.60 -0.60 -9.86
CA ALA A 103 -9.30 -1.90 -9.25
C ALA A 103 -8.63 -1.69 -7.89
N ILE A 104 -9.19 -2.31 -6.88
CA ILE A 104 -8.75 -2.23 -5.48
C ILE A 104 -8.40 -3.64 -5.01
N ASN A 105 -7.23 -3.80 -4.40
CA ASN A 105 -6.85 -5.02 -3.70
C ASN A 105 -7.21 -4.89 -2.21
N ILE A 106 -7.89 -5.88 -1.67
CA ILE A 106 -8.19 -5.99 -0.23
C ILE A 106 -7.26 -7.03 0.35
N ILE A 107 -6.42 -6.63 1.32
CA ILE A 107 -5.30 -7.46 1.78
C ILE A 107 -4.97 -7.24 3.26
N PRO A 108 -4.55 -8.26 4.02
CA PRO A 108 -3.99 -8.10 5.35
C PRO A 108 -2.74 -7.20 5.34
N ILE A 109 -2.58 -6.39 6.40
CA ILE A 109 -1.51 -5.38 6.49
C ILE A 109 -0.11 -5.99 6.39
N GLU A 110 0.15 -7.15 6.97
CA GLU A 110 1.48 -7.75 6.95
C GLU A 110 1.84 -8.32 5.56
N ASP A 111 0.86 -8.83 4.81
CA ASP A 111 1.07 -9.22 3.41
C ASP A 111 1.34 -8.00 2.52
N TYR A 112 0.62 -6.88 2.75
CA TYR A 112 0.89 -5.60 2.09
C TYR A 112 2.31 -5.11 2.38
N LEU A 113 2.73 -5.09 3.65
CA LEU A 113 4.06 -4.65 4.07
C LEU A 113 5.17 -5.52 3.48
N THR A 114 4.96 -6.82 3.36
CA THR A 114 5.94 -7.72 2.72
C THR A 114 6.21 -7.29 1.28
N SER A 115 5.18 -6.87 0.54
CA SER A 115 5.35 -6.31 -0.81
C SER A 115 6.04 -4.96 -0.80
N VAL A 116 5.63 -4.04 0.08
CA VAL A 116 6.23 -2.71 0.21
C VAL A 116 7.73 -2.80 0.50
N ILE A 117 8.13 -3.57 1.52
CA ILE A 117 9.54 -3.75 1.89
C ILE A 117 10.35 -4.32 0.72
N SER A 118 9.80 -5.27 -0.01
CA SER A 118 10.45 -5.86 -1.19
C SER A 118 10.52 -4.91 -2.40
N SER A 119 9.61 -3.93 -2.49
CA SER A 119 9.54 -2.98 -3.59
C SER A 119 10.37 -1.72 -3.34
N GLU A 120 10.44 -1.26 -2.09
CA GLU A 120 11.14 -0.04 -1.69
C GLU A 120 12.64 -0.26 -1.45
N MET A 121 13.03 -1.40 -0.89
CA MET A 121 14.41 -1.66 -0.49
C MET A 121 15.12 -2.66 -1.40
N SER A 122 16.46 -2.58 -1.43
CA SER A 122 17.28 -3.54 -2.14
C SER A 122 17.17 -4.93 -1.53
N ALA A 123 17.18 -5.97 -2.38
CA ALA A 123 17.26 -7.37 -1.94
C ALA A 123 18.55 -7.68 -1.13
N THR A 124 19.57 -6.80 -1.21
CA THR A 124 20.86 -6.92 -0.49
C THR A 124 20.88 -6.11 0.81
N ALA A 125 19.78 -5.48 1.20
CA ALA A 125 19.68 -4.75 2.46
C ALA A 125 19.82 -5.70 3.65
N SER A 126 20.44 -5.20 4.74
CA SER A 126 20.57 -6.01 5.96
C SER A 126 19.20 -6.29 6.60
N LEU A 127 19.10 -7.42 7.29
CA LEU A 127 17.86 -7.80 7.98
C LEU A 127 17.41 -6.71 8.99
N GLU A 128 18.34 -6.09 9.70
CA GLU A 128 18.02 -5.04 10.69
C GLU A 128 17.49 -3.76 10.03
N LEU A 129 18.02 -3.38 8.85
CA LEU A 129 17.46 -2.28 8.07
C LEU A 129 16.03 -2.59 7.59
N LEU A 130 15.80 -3.81 7.11
CA LEU A 130 14.47 -4.24 6.66
C LEU A 130 13.47 -4.29 7.82
N LYS A 131 13.88 -4.72 9.02
CA LYS A 131 13.06 -4.68 10.24
C LYS A 131 12.68 -3.24 10.60
N ALA A 132 13.66 -2.34 10.65
CA ALA A 132 13.41 -0.92 10.92
C ALA A 132 12.43 -0.32 9.90
N HIS A 133 12.63 -0.63 8.61
CA HIS A 133 11.75 -0.17 7.55
C HIS A 133 10.33 -0.75 7.67
N ALA A 134 10.17 -2.01 8.06
CA ALA A 134 8.86 -2.61 8.30
C ALA A 134 8.09 -1.90 9.43
N VAL A 135 8.77 -1.56 10.53
CA VAL A 135 8.18 -0.80 11.65
C VAL A 135 7.77 0.61 11.22
N ILE A 136 8.65 1.33 10.50
CA ILE A 136 8.38 2.67 9.98
C ILE A 136 7.19 2.65 9.02
N SER A 137 7.20 1.75 8.02
CA SER A 137 6.14 1.64 7.02
C SER A 137 4.79 1.29 7.64
N ARG A 138 4.79 0.39 8.63
CA ARG A 138 3.59 0.03 9.39
C ARG A 138 3.06 1.21 10.20
N SER A 139 3.95 1.96 10.85
CA SER A 139 3.58 3.13 11.66
C SER A 139 2.94 4.21 10.78
N TRP A 140 3.56 4.55 9.66
CA TRP A 140 3.00 5.50 8.71
C TRP A 140 1.61 5.08 8.23
N LEU A 141 1.45 3.82 7.81
CA LEU A 141 0.20 3.30 7.31
C LEU A 141 -0.91 3.36 8.36
N LEU A 142 -0.63 2.89 9.58
CA LEU A 142 -1.62 2.87 10.66
C LEU A 142 -1.96 4.27 11.18
N ASN A 143 -1.00 5.20 11.18
CA ASN A 143 -1.27 6.60 11.48
C ASN A 143 -2.23 7.19 10.43
N LYS A 144 -1.96 6.97 9.14
CA LYS A 144 -2.82 7.44 8.05
C LYS A 144 -4.25 6.87 8.15
N LEU A 145 -4.39 5.61 8.49
CA LEU A 145 -5.70 4.95 8.64
C LEU A 145 -6.45 5.40 9.89
N LYS A 146 -5.82 6.19 10.78
CA LYS A 146 -6.39 6.59 12.07
C LYS A 146 -7.02 5.39 12.78
N VAL A 147 -6.30 4.25 12.75
CA VAL A 147 -6.69 3.09 13.53
C VAL A 147 -6.51 3.48 15.00
N ALA A 148 -7.42 4.37 15.41
CA ALA A 148 -7.55 4.83 16.76
C ALA A 148 -7.90 3.64 17.64
N ASN A 149 -7.21 3.58 18.76
CA ASN A 149 -7.61 2.98 20.00
C ASN A 149 -7.46 1.48 20.19
N GLY A 150 -6.31 1.11 20.66
CA GLY A 150 -6.29 0.30 21.86
C GLY A 150 -6.17 -1.19 21.70
N LYS A 151 -5.78 -1.74 20.54
CA LYS A 151 -5.57 -3.21 20.43
C LYS A 151 -4.28 -3.63 19.72
N LEU A 152 -3.37 -2.74 19.47
CA LEU A 152 -2.00 -3.08 19.08
C LEU A 152 -1.13 -3.21 20.34
N LYS A 153 -0.41 -4.30 20.43
CA LYS A 153 0.54 -4.52 21.54
C LYS A 153 1.77 -3.67 21.25
N VAL A 154 1.86 -2.52 21.92
CA VAL A 154 2.99 -1.60 21.79
C VAL A 154 4.15 -2.15 22.59
N ILE A 155 5.28 -2.38 21.93
CA ILE A 155 6.56 -2.60 22.59
C ILE A 155 7.25 -1.24 22.65
N MET A 156 7.23 -0.62 23.82
CA MET A 156 7.98 0.62 24.08
C MET A 156 9.45 0.26 24.28
N HIS A 157 10.33 0.81 23.47
CA HIS A 157 11.74 0.88 23.77
C HIS A 157 12.03 2.23 24.46
N PRO A 158 12.61 2.23 25.67
CA PRO A 158 12.93 3.48 26.36
C PRO A 158 14.17 4.13 25.74
N ASP A 159 14.03 5.43 25.51
CA ASP A 159 15.04 6.47 25.41
C ASP A 159 16.31 6.27 24.58
N ASN A 160 16.36 7.00 23.45
CA ASN A 160 17.59 7.66 23.01
C ASN A 160 17.24 9.03 22.41
N THR A 161 17.24 10.05 23.25
CA THR A 161 17.21 11.43 22.82
C THR A 161 18.63 11.86 22.42
N ALA A 162 18.90 11.90 21.12
CA ALA A 162 20.08 12.59 20.60
C ALA A 162 19.65 13.99 20.14
N ASN A 163 20.02 15.02 20.90
CA ASN A 163 19.91 16.41 20.49
C ASN A 163 20.96 16.71 19.40
N PHE A 164 20.50 17.03 18.20
CA PHE A 164 21.34 17.60 17.14
C PHE A 164 20.92 19.04 16.88
N GLU A 165 21.83 20.00 17.11
CA GLU A 165 21.66 21.38 16.65
C GLU A 165 22.12 21.49 15.18
N LEU A 166 21.22 21.91 14.32
CA LEU A 166 21.48 22.11 12.89
C LEU A 166 21.58 23.61 12.55
N SER A 167 22.68 23.99 11.91
CA SER A 167 22.92 25.36 11.43
C SER A 167 22.06 25.68 10.19
N THR A 168 21.42 26.83 10.22
CA THR A 168 20.50 27.34 9.17
C THR A 168 21.23 27.86 7.93
N LEU A 169 20.98 27.24 6.78
CA LEU A 169 21.21 27.84 5.45
C LEU A 169 19.84 28.16 4.82
N PRO A 170 19.68 29.28 4.09
CA PRO A 170 18.43 29.59 3.39
C PRO A 170 18.30 28.70 2.15
N SER A 171 17.64 27.59 2.30
CA SER A 171 17.23 26.74 1.17
C SER A 171 15.83 27.12 0.70
N GLN A 172 15.62 27.10 -0.61
CA GLN A 172 14.29 27.26 -1.19
C GLN A 172 13.38 26.17 -0.65
N LEU A 173 12.42 26.55 0.18
CA LEU A 173 11.54 25.62 0.85
C LEU A 173 10.50 25.12 -0.16
N ILE A 174 10.54 23.84 -0.48
CA ILE A 174 9.52 23.16 -1.29
C ILE A 174 8.64 22.36 -0.32
N LYS A 175 7.36 22.73 -0.26
CA LYS A 175 6.36 22.02 0.57
C LYS A 175 5.38 21.27 -0.29
N TRP A 176 5.01 20.09 0.16
CA TRP A 176 4.03 19.20 -0.49
C TRP A 176 2.66 19.43 0.12
N TYR A 177 2.04 20.55 -0.18
CA TYR A 177 0.77 20.96 0.43
C TYR A 177 -0.45 20.16 -0.06
N ASP A 178 -0.39 19.66 -1.30
CA ASP A 178 -1.55 19.12 -2.01
C ASP A 178 -1.58 17.57 -2.01
N HIS A 179 -1.11 16.95 -0.92
CA HIS A 179 -1.23 15.50 -0.78
C HIS A 179 -2.66 15.13 -0.40
N GLU A 180 -3.52 14.94 -1.40
CA GLU A 180 -4.90 14.57 -1.18
C GLU A 180 -5.05 13.12 -0.70
N ALA A 181 -5.89 12.91 0.31
CA ALA A 181 -6.27 11.57 0.74
C ALA A 181 -7.18 10.91 -0.29
N HIS A 182 -7.00 9.62 -0.51
CA HIS A 182 -7.94 8.83 -1.32
C HIS A 182 -9.30 8.75 -0.63
N LYS A 183 -10.40 8.74 -1.41
CA LYS A 183 -11.78 8.75 -0.87
C LYS A 183 -12.35 7.33 -0.74
N ASN A 184 -12.01 6.45 -1.69
CA ASN A 184 -12.68 5.16 -1.86
C ASN A 184 -11.78 3.97 -1.50
N PHE A 185 -10.52 4.20 -1.15
CA PHE A 185 -9.56 3.21 -0.67
C PHE A 185 -8.52 3.88 0.24
N ASP A 186 -7.82 3.08 1.02
CA ASP A 186 -6.92 3.59 2.07
C ASP A 186 -5.61 4.16 1.50
N VAL A 187 -4.98 3.45 0.58
CA VAL A 187 -3.70 3.81 -0.05
C VAL A 187 -3.71 3.43 -1.53
N CYS A 188 -2.88 4.08 -2.35
CA CYS A 188 -2.60 3.61 -3.70
C CYS A 188 -1.30 2.78 -3.76
N ALA A 189 -1.11 2.09 -4.88
CA ALA A 189 0.06 1.26 -5.12
C ALA A 189 1.30 2.02 -5.59
N ASP A 190 1.19 3.34 -5.80
CA ASP A 190 2.23 4.19 -6.38
C ASP A 190 2.98 5.01 -5.32
N ASP A 191 4.03 5.73 -5.75
CA ASP A 191 4.93 6.54 -4.94
C ASP A 191 4.22 7.66 -4.14
N HIS A 192 2.97 8.00 -4.49
CA HIS A 192 2.12 8.90 -3.69
C HIS A 192 1.86 8.37 -2.27
N CYS A 193 1.77 7.06 -2.10
CA CYS A 193 1.65 6.38 -0.81
C CYS A 193 2.92 5.57 -0.52
N GLN A 194 2.88 4.29 -0.73
CA GLN A 194 4.02 3.37 -0.63
C GLN A 194 3.99 2.46 -1.84
N ARG A 195 5.14 2.22 -2.45
CA ARG A 195 5.22 1.36 -3.63
C ARG A 195 4.80 -0.06 -3.31
N TYR A 196 3.66 -0.46 -3.87
CA TYR A 196 3.06 -1.76 -3.69
C TYR A 196 2.93 -2.48 -5.03
N GLN A 197 3.53 -3.65 -5.17
CA GLN A 197 3.52 -4.45 -6.41
C GLN A 197 2.98 -5.87 -6.21
N GLY A 198 2.23 -6.08 -5.14
CA GLY A 198 1.67 -7.38 -4.78
C GLY A 198 2.77 -8.43 -4.61
N ILE A 199 2.57 -9.61 -5.20
CA ILE A 199 3.52 -10.72 -5.22
C ILE A 199 4.24 -10.85 -6.57
N THR A 200 4.19 -9.84 -7.41
CA THR A 200 4.79 -9.83 -8.75
C THR A 200 6.30 -9.98 -8.68
N ARG A 201 6.91 -9.31 -7.73
CA ARG A 201 8.31 -9.51 -7.39
C ARG A 201 8.42 -10.52 -6.26
N ALA A 202 9.30 -11.50 -6.43
CA ALA A 202 9.60 -12.44 -5.37
C ALA A 202 10.12 -11.67 -4.16
N SER A 203 9.42 -11.76 -3.05
CA SER A 203 9.90 -11.25 -1.78
C SER A 203 11.15 -12.04 -1.38
N THR A 204 12.19 -11.33 -0.94
CA THR A 204 13.37 -12.01 -0.41
C THR A 204 13.02 -12.68 0.93
N PRO A 205 13.67 -13.81 1.29
CA PRO A 205 13.47 -14.42 2.61
C PRO A 205 13.67 -13.42 3.75
N GLN A 206 14.66 -12.51 3.61
CA GLN A 206 14.92 -11.47 4.61
C GLN A 206 13.75 -10.46 4.74
N ALA A 207 13.10 -10.06 3.66
CA ALA A 207 11.95 -9.16 3.71
C ALA A 207 10.76 -9.82 4.43
N ILE A 208 10.50 -11.09 4.13
CA ILE A 208 9.45 -11.88 4.81
C ILE A 208 9.78 -12.01 6.31
N GLU A 209 11.03 -12.37 6.64
CA GLU A 209 11.52 -12.50 8.01
C GLU A 209 11.42 -11.17 8.77
N ALA A 210 11.80 -10.06 8.15
CA ALA A 210 11.75 -8.73 8.76
C ALA A 210 10.33 -8.33 9.17
N VAL A 211 9.36 -8.51 8.27
CA VAL A 211 7.95 -8.22 8.53
C VAL A 211 7.39 -9.14 9.61
N PHE A 212 7.69 -10.44 9.54
CA PHE A 212 7.25 -11.42 10.53
C PHE A 212 7.83 -11.15 11.93
N ALA A 213 9.14 -10.88 12.01
CA ALA A 213 9.84 -10.63 13.28
C ALA A 213 9.38 -9.34 13.97
N THR A 214 8.89 -8.37 13.20
CA THR A 214 8.40 -7.07 13.73
C THR A 214 6.87 -6.95 13.67
N ARG A 215 6.16 -8.08 13.54
CA ARG A 215 4.71 -8.09 13.40
C ARG A 215 4.01 -7.32 14.52
N GLY A 216 3.19 -6.34 14.15
CA GLY A 216 2.45 -5.50 15.08
C GLY A 216 3.28 -4.44 15.82
N GLU A 217 4.59 -4.32 15.56
CA GLU A 217 5.44 -3.27 16.13
C GLU A 217 5.23 -1.95 15.38
N VAL A 218 5.08 -0.85 16.13
CA VAL A 218 4.90 0.51 15.60
C VAL A 218 5.70 1.50 16.43
N LEU A 219 6.05 2.63 15.82
CA LEU A 219 6.60 3.78 16.52
C LEU A 219 5.47 4.56 17.19
N MET A 220 5.68 4.94 18.45
CA MET A 220 4.72 5.75 19.20
C MET A 220 5.39 6.92 19.88
N TYR A 221 4.66 8.03 19.98
CA TYR A 221 5.03 9.19 20.76
C TYR A 221 3.79 9.72 21.49
N GLU A 222 3.90 10.01 22.78
CA GLU A 222 2.79 10.50 23.63
C GLU A 222 1.47 9.70 23.54
N GLY A 223 1.57 8.38 23.31
CA GLY A 223 0.39 7.51 23.18
C GLY A 223 -0.22 7.42 21.78
N GLU A 224 0.30 8.16 20.81
CA GLU A 224 -0.13 8.17 19.42
C GLU A 224 0.87 7.45 18.51
N ILE A 225 0.37 6.78 17.46
CA ILE A 225 1.22 6.18 16.42
C ILE A 225 1.84 7.31 15.59
N CYS A 226 3.15 7.29 15.42
CA CYS A 226 3.87 8.31 14.67
C CYS A 226 3.52 8.30 13.18
N ASP A 227 3.38 9.49 12.57
CA ASP A 227 3.45 9.68 11.11
C ASP A 227 4.91 9.48 10.66
N ALA A 228 5.34 8.23 10.58
CA ALA A 228 6.73 7.83 10.36
C ALA A 228 7.09 7.83 8.88
N ARG A 229 7.16 9.02 8.26
CA ARG A 229 7.57 9.20 6.87
C ARG A 229 9.05 8.89 6.71
N PHE A 230 9.41 8.38 5.55
CA PHE A 230 10.79 8.02 5.22
C PHE A 230 11.18 8.46 3.82
N SER A 231 12.48 8.59 3.59
CA SER A 231 13.05 8.76 2.27
C SER A 231 14.08 7.66 2.00
N LYS A 232 14.15 7.20 0.76
CA LYS A 232 15.11 6.17 0.33
C LYS A 232 16.56 6.66 0.39
N CYS A 233 16.77 7.97 0.18
CA CYS A 233 18.09 8.60 0.21
C CYS A 233 17.94 10.04 0.72
N CYS A 234 18.63 10.36 1.81
CA CYS A 234 18.60 11.69 2.41
C CYS A 234 19.62 12.67 1.81
N GLY A 235 20.46 12.22 0.85
CA GLY A 235 21.51 13.08 0.28
C GLY A 235 22.59 13.52 1.27
N GLY A 236 22.67 12.90 2.46
CA GLY A 236 23.63 13.18 3.52
C GLY A 236 23.12 14.09 4.64
N ALA A 237 21.88 14.58 4.56
CA ALA A 237 21.22 15.34 5.62
C ALA A 237 19.75 14.91 5.74
N PHE A 238 19.24 14.85 6.97
CA PHE A 238 17.82 14.62 7.23
C PHE A 238 17.07 15.95 7.11
N GLU A 239 15.87 15.86 6.50
CA GLU A 239 14.94 16.99 6.49
C GLU A 239 14.04 16.93 7.73
N GLU A 240 13.73 18.09 8.31
CA GLU A 240 12.77 18.15 9.40
C GLU A 240 11.34 18.10 8.84
N PHE A 241 10.45 17.44 9.56
CA PHE A 241 9.06 17.25 9.16
C PHE A 241 8.38 18.57 8.80
N GLN A 242 8.55 19.58 9.62
CA GLN A 242 7.97 20.93 9.44
C GLN A 242 8.45 21.67 8.21
N ASN A 243 9.58 21.28 7.62
CA ASN A 243 10.10 21.87 6.41
C ASN A 243 9.41 21.35 5.15
N CYS A 244 8.92 20.11 5.19
CA CYS A 244 8.28 19.46 4.05
C CYS A 244 6.75 19.48 4.14
N TRP A 245 6.20 19.42 5.34
CA TRP A 245 4.77 19.31 5.60
C TRP A 245 4.30 20.38 6.58
N GLU A 246 2.99 20.61 6.66
CA GLU A 246 2.43 21.55 7.62
C GLU A 246 2.72 21.11 9.06
N ASN A 247 2.97 22.09 9.94
CA ASN A 247 3.02 21.88 11.37
C ASN A 247 1.61 21.44 11.85
N VAL A 248 1.37 20.16 11.87
CA VAL A 248 0.28 19.61 12.65
C VAL A 248 0.77 19.68 14.10
N LYS A 249 0.11 20.51 14.92
CA LYS A 249 0.31 20.44 16.37
C LYS A 249 -0.13 19.05 16.79
N HIS A 250 0.84 18.18 17.09
CA HIS A 250 0.61 16.95 17.79
C HIS A 250 0.33 17.22 19.26
#